data_1a1e6af95ce1f34af3b134bb657c8cdd
#
_entry.id   1a1e6af95ce1f34af3b134bb657c8cdd
#
_cell.length_a   1.000
_cell.length_b   1.000
_cell.length_c   1.000
_cell.angle_alpha   90.00
_cell.angle_beta   90.00
_cell.angle_gamma   90.00
#
_symmetry.space_group_name_H-M   'P 1'
#
loop_
_entity.id
_entity.type
_entity.pdbx_description
1 polymer ?
#
loop_
_entity_poly.entity_id
_entity_poly.type
_entity_poly.pdbx_seq_one_letter_code
_entity_poly.pdbx_strand_id
1 'polypeptide(L)'
;IEYVRRRYHPENVAQIVTFGTLASRAVIKDVGRVMSVPYADTDRVTKLMDEKSTIRELLGLDIEKCRKKVLETENDIDQHEEALKKLAEKEKKRNPEFIEAYQSDEQIKRVVDMGLRLEGMPRNTSMHAAGVVICRKKIADNVPLSRNGEDVTTQFDMKEVESIGMLKMDFLALTTLTDIKKTLDYILEDTGTNVVFGQECNDQGAYQLISEGDTDAVFQLEQGGMKRFM
;
A
#
# COMPACT_ATOMS: atom_id res chain seq x y z
N ILE A 1 -10.23 12.73 -15.48
CA ILE A 1 -8.99 12.69 -16.31
C ILE A 1 -9.30 13.22 -17.71
N GLU A 2 -10.36 12.76 -18.38
CA GLU A 2 -10.72 13.19 -19.73
C GLU A 2 -10.90 14.72 -19.86
N TYR A 3 -11.54 15.38 -18.88
CA TYR A 3 -11.61 16.83 -18.82
C TYR A 3 -10.22 17.49 -18.79
N VAL A 4 -9.29 16.92 -18.03
CA VAL A 4 -7.92 17.43 -17.90
C VAL A 4 -7.16 17.30 -19.23
N ARG A 5 -7.28 16.15 -19.89
CA ARG A 5 -6.72 15.93 -21.25
C ARG A 5 -7.25 16.96 -22.25
N ARG A 6 -8.55 17.25 -22.24
CA ARG A 6 -9.14 18.28 -23.12
C ARG A 6 -8.68 19.68 -22.78
N ARG A 7 -8.50 19.99 -21.48
CA ARG A 7 -8.12 21.31 -21.00
C ARG A 7 -6.64 21.65 -21.26
N TYR A 8 -5.75 20.66 -21.13
CA TYR A 8 -4.30 20.84 -21.18
C TYR A 8 -3.63 20.18 -22.38
N HIS A 9 -4.37 19.64 -23.32
CA HIS A 9 -3.98 18.83 -24.46
C HIS A 9 -3.52 17.39 -24.09
N PRO A 10 -3.92 16.38 -24.89
CA PRO A 10 -3.62 14.97 -24.61
C PRO A 10 -2.12 14.66 -24.48
N GLU A 11 -1.27 15.33 -25.28
CA GLU A 11 0.17 15.13 -25.28
C GLU A 11 0.87 15.68 -24.00
N ASN A 12 0.18 16.55 -23.26
CA ASN A 12 0.68 17.20 -22.06
C ASN A 12 0.20 16.55 -20.77
N VAL A 13 -0.60 15.48 -20.87
CA VAL A 13 -1.22 14.80 -19.73
C VAL A 13 -0.98 13.29 -19.82
N ALA A 14 -0.38 12.70 -18.80
CA ALA A 14 -0.24 11.25 -18.68
C ALA A 14 -0.55 10.78 -17.27
N GLN A 15 -1.04 9.56 -17.14
CA GLN A 15 -1.15 8.88 -15.85
C GLN A 15 0.23 8.37 -15.41
N ILE A 16 0.42 8.24 -14.10
CA ILE A 16 1.68 7.74 -13.54
C ILE A 16 1.62 6.23 -13.48
N VAL A 17 2.72 5.56 -13.86
CA VAL A 17 2.87 4.12 -13.67
C VAL A 17 3.07 3.79 -12.20
N THR A 18 2.60 2.64 -11.78
CA THR A 18 2.99 2.00 -10.51
C THR A 18 3.59 0.64 -10.77
N PHE A 19 4.64 0.31 -10.04
CA PHE A 19 5.28 -0.99 -10.10
C PHE A 19 4.84 -1.83 -8.91
N GLY A 20 4.12 -2.91 -9.18
CA GLY A 20 3.87 -3.94 -8.17
C GLY A 20 5.14 -4.75 -7.95
N THR A 21 5.51 -4.97 -6.70
CA THR A 21 6.67 -5.79 -6.33
C THR A 21 6.24 -7.13 -5.76
N LEU A 22 7.16 -8.09 -5.79
CA LEU A 22 6.99 -9.38 -5.14
C LEU A 22 7.05 -9.19 -3.61
N ALA A 23 5.89 -9.11 -2.97
CA ALA A 23 5.78 -9.04 -1.52
C ALA A 23 6.08 -10.41 -0.88
N SER A 24 6.56 -10.41 0.35
CA SER A 24 7.05 -11.57 1.11
C SER A 24 6.15 -12.81 1.04
N ARG A 25 4.87 -12.67 1.37
CA ARG A 25 3.90 -13.78 1.32
C ARG A 25 3.63 -14.28 -0.10
N ALA A 26 3.56 -13.34 -1.05
CA ALA A 26 3.28 -13.66 -2.44
C ALA A 26 4.46 -14.40 -3.08
N VAL A 27 5.69 -13.96 -2.82
CA VAL A 27 6.88 -14.60 -3.38
C VAL A 27 7.06 -16.03 -2.87
N ILE A 28 6.79 -16.31 -1.59
CA ILE A 28 6.83 -17.69 -1.07
C ILE A 28 5.83 -18.60 -1.77
N LYS A 29 4.60 -18.13 -2.00
CA LYS A 29 3.57 -18.90 -2.72
C LYS A 29 3.91 -19.08 -4.19
N ASP A 30 4.41 -18.04 -4.85
CA ASP A 30 4.80 -18.11 -6.28
C ASP A 30 6.00 -19.04 -6.49
N VAL A 31 7.03 -18.93 -5.66
CA VAL A 31 8.21 -19.82 -5.70
C VAL A 31 7.81 -21.25 -5.38
N GLY A 32 7.01 -21.49 -4.35
CA GLY A 32 6.51 -22.81 -4.00
C GLY A 32 5.77 -23.47 -5.16
N ARG A 33 4.91 -22.73 -5.84
CA ARG A 33 4.19 -23.22 -7.03
C ARG A 33 5.14 -23.61 -8.16
N VAL A 34 6.16 -22.78 -8.45
CA VAL A 34 7.15 -23.06 -9.51
C VAL A 34 8.02 -24.25 -9.14
N MET A 35 8.36 -24.43 -7.87
CA MET A 35 9.14 -25.56 -7.37
C MET A 35 8.29 -26.82 -7.08
N SER A 36 7.00 -26.80 -7.43
CA SER A 36 6.06 -27.92 -7.21
C SER A 36 5.92 -28.34 -5.73
N VAL A 37 6.12 -27.39 -4.81
CA VAL A 37 5.83 -27.60 -3.39
C VAL A 37 4.32 -27.52 -3.16
N PRO A 38 3.71 -28.43 -2.37
CA PRO A 38 2.28 -28.41 -2.10
C PRO A 38 1.82 -27.05 -1.53
N TYR A 39 0.68 -26.56 -2.02
CA TYR A 39 0.14 -25.26 -1.56
C TYR A 39 -0.08 -25.21 -0.05
N ALA A 40 -0.49 -26.33 0.57
CA ALA A 40 -0.71 -26.41 2.00
C ALA A 40 0.56 -26.08 2.81
N ASP A 41 1.73 -26.50 2.34
CA ASP A 41 3.00 -26.27 3.03
C ASP A 41 3.42 -24.80 2.91
N THR A 42 3.32 -24.22 1.72
CA THR A 42 3.61 -22.79 1.52
C THR A 42 2.58 -21.91 2.23
N ASP A 43 1.32 -22.30 2.31
CA ASP A 43 0.27 -21.57 3.03
C ASP A 43 0.51 -21.61 4.54
N ARG A 44 0.91 -22.76 5.09
CA ARG A 44 1.31 -22.90 6.49
C ARG A 44 2.42 -21.91 6.84
N VAL A 45 3.46 -21.86 6.04
CA VAL A 45 4.61 -20.95 6.26
C VAL A 45 4.20 -19.49 6.13
N THR A 46 3.40 -19.15 5.13
CA THR A 46 2.95 -17.75 4.94
C THR A 46 1.98 -17.27 6.01
N LYS A 47 1.28 -18.14 6.73
CA LYS A 47 0.46 -17.79 7.89
C LYS A 47 1.29 -17.38 9.11
N LEU A 48 2.53 -17.82 9.22
CA LEU A 48 3.47 -17.38 10.25
C LEU A 48 4.02 -15.97 10.00
N MET A 49 3.85 -15.45 8.79
CA MET A 49 4.37 -14.14 8.40
C MET A 49 3.32 -13.06 8.68
N ASP A 50 3.70 -11.97 9.30
CA ASP A 50 2.85 -10.78 9.33
C ASP A 50 2.85 -10.05 7.95
N GLU A 51 1.88 -9.13 7.74
CA GLU A 51 1.69 -8.49 6.43
C GLU A 51 2.77 -7.48 6.06
N LYS A 52 3.52 -6.99 7.03
CA LYS A 52 4.46 -5.88 6.84
C LYS A 52 5.92 -6.29 6.93
N SER A 53 6.21 -7.49 7.43
CA SER A 53 7.59 -7.96 7.58
C SER A 53 8.13 -8.60 6.31
N THR A 54 9.39 -8.32 6.04
CA THR A 54 10.15 -8.97 4.98
C THR A 54 10.67 -10.34 5.44
N ILE A 55 10.95 -11.24 4.50
CA ILE A 55 11.57 -12.55 4.80
C ILE A 55 12.89 -12.34 5.56
N ARG A 56 13.67 -11.35 5.17
CA ARG A 56 14.93 -10.98 5.81
C ARG A 56 14.75 -10.58 7.28
N GLU A 57 13.70 -9.81 7.58
CA GLU A 57 13.36 -9.39 8.94
C GLU A 57 12.89 -10.57 9.79
N LEU A 58 12.01 -11.43 9.24
CA LEU A 58 11.53 -12.63 9.94
C LEU A 58 12.65 -13.59 10.30
N LEU A 59 13.64 -13.75 9.45
CA LEU A 59 14.84 -14.56 9.72
C LEU A 59 15.85 -13.86 10.62
N GLY A 60 15.74 -12.57 10.84
CA GLY A 60 16.68 -11.78 11.65
C GLY A 60 18.06 -11.59 11.01
N LEU A 61 18.17 -11.64 9.67
CA LEU A 61 19.46 -11.61 8.97
C LEU A 61 20.21 -10.28 9.13
N ASP A 62 19.51 -9.19 9.46
CA ASP A 62 20.14 -7.87 9.63
C ASP A 62 20.50 -7.54 11.11
N ILE A 63 20.15 -8.41 12.05
CA ILE A 63 20.36 -8.17 13.49
C ILE A 63 21.83 -7.99 13.81
N GLU A 64 22.70 -8.86 13.30
CA GLU A 64 24.15 -8.76 13.53
C GLU A 64 24.75 -7.46 12.98
N LYS A 65 24.26 -6.99 11.83
CA LYS A 65 24.66 -5.70 11.28
C LYS A 65 24.21 -4.52 12.15
N CYS A 66 22.98 -4.60 12.69
CA CYS A 66 22.48 -3.60 13.61
C CYS A 66 23.26 -3.60 14.94
N ARG A 67 23.62 -4.77 15.49
CA ARG A 67 24.45 -4.89 16.69
C ARG A 67 25.83 -4.27 16.50
N LYS A 68 26.49 -4.52 15.36
CA LYS A 68 27.79 -3.88 15.05
C LYS A 68 27.65 -2.36 15.01
N LYS A 69 26.58 -1.83 14.39
CA LYS A 69 26.35 -0.40 14.32
C LYS A 69 26.13 0.23 15.71
N VAL A 70 25.44 -0.46 16.62
CA VAL A 70 25.29 0.00 18.01
C VAL A 70 26.67 0.16 18.69
N LEU A 71 27.57 -0.80 18.51
CA LEU A 71 28.94 -0.72 19.07
C LEU A 71 29.76 0.41 18.44
N GLU A 72 29.60 0.65 17.14
CA GLU A 72 30.31 1.73 16.44
C GLU A 72 29.85 3.13 16.84
N THR A 73 28.63 3.28 17.36
CA THR A 73 28.03 4.57 17.73
C THR A 73 28.10 4.91 19.21
N GLU A 74 28.79 4.12 20.04
CA GLU A 74 28.87 4.31 21.52
C GLU A 74 29.31 5.73 21.95
N ASN A 75 30.08 6.41 21.14
CA ASN A 75 30.61 7.75 21.43
C ASN A 75 29.71 8.91 20.97
N ASP A 76 28.58 8.63 20.31
CA ASP A 76 27.61 9.63 19.81
C ASP A 76 26.22 9.26 20.34
N ILE A 77 25.74 9.98 21.33
CA ILE A 77 24.51 9.67 22.08
C ILE A 77 23.30 9.60 21.14
N ASP A 78 23.14 10.54 20.22
CA ASP A 78 21.97 10.58 19.35
C ASP A 78 21.97 9.42 18.35
N GLN A 79 23.12 9.15 17.73
CA GLN A 79 23.27 8.02 16.79
C GLN A 79 23.18 6.68 17.50
N HIS A 80 23.67 6.59 18.73
CA HIS A 80 23.58 5.37 19.53
C HIS A 80 22.14 5.05 19.92
N GLU A 81 21.35 6.04 20.34
CA GLU A 81 19.93 5.85 20.67
C GLU A 81 19.12 5.44 19.43
N GLU A 82 19.40 6.04 18.26
CA GLU A 82 18.76 5.63 17.01
C GLU A 82 19.13 4.21 16.58
N ALA A 83 20.39 3.82 16.77
CA ALA A 83 20.87 2.48 16.48
C ALA A 83 20.23 1.42 17.39
N LEU A 84 20.07 1.71 18.68
CA LEU A 84 19.38 0.86 19.65
C LEU A 84 17.90 0.69 19.30
N LYS A 85 17.20 1.76 18.93
CA LYS A 85 15.80 1.69 18.50
C LYS A 85 15.65 0.79 17.27
N LYS A 86 16.53 0.96 16.28
CA LYS A 86 16.54 0.12 15.06
C LYS A 86 16.83 -1.35 15.37
N LEU A 87 17.74 -1.64 16.29
CA LEU A 87 18.03 -3.01 16.73
C LEU A 87 16.80 -3.64 17.40
N ALA A 88 16.16 -2.93 18.33
CA ALA A 88 14.97 -3.41 19.03
C ALA A 88 13.80 -3.69 18.08
N GLU A 89 13.58 -2.81 17.09
CA GLU A 89 12.57 -3.04 16.05
C GLU A 89 12.87 -4.29 15.21
N LYS A 90 14.12 -4.51 14.83
CA LYS A 90 14.52 -5.70 14.06
C LYS A 90 14.40 -6.98 14.88
N GLU A 91 14.77 -6.97 16.16
CA GLU A 91 14.58 -8.10 17.04
C GLU A 91 13.11 -8.45 17.27
N LYS A 92 12.23 -7.43 17.37
CA LYS A 92 10.78 -7.62 17.50
C LYS A 92 10.14 -8.27 16.27
N LYS A 93 10.67 -7.99 15.07
CA LYS A 93 10.17 -8.56 13.82
C LYS A 93 10.64 -9.99 13.56
N ARG A 94 11.65 -10.45 14.27
CA ARG A 94 12.15 -11.83 14.15
C ARG A 94 11.06 -12.81 14.60
N ASN A 95 10.79 -13.81 13.78
CA ASN A 95 9.75 -14.80 14.06
C ASN A 95 10.36 -16.19 14.31
N PRO A 96 10.37 -16.68 15.57
CA PRO A 96 10.95 -17.99 15.91
C PRO A 96 10.27 -19.16 15.19
N GLU A 97 8.94 -19.14 15.06
CA GLU A 97 8.18 -20.21 14.40
C GLU A 97 8.50 -20.26 12.88
N PHE A 98 8.65 -19.10 12.26
CA PHE A 98 9.08 -19.02 10.87
C PHE A 98 10.51 -19.55 10.67
N ILE A 99 11.42 -19.25 11.60
CA ILE A 99 12.79 -19.75 11.59
C ILE A 99 12.81 -21.27 11.78
N GLU A 100 12.01 -21.80 12.68
CA GLU A 100 11.88 -23.25 12.89
C GLU A 100 11.37 -23.94 11.62
N ALA A 101 10.31 -23.42 10.98
CA ALA A 101 9.81 -23.94 9.72
C ALA A 101 10.86 -23.90 8.61
N TYR A 102 11.63 -22.82 8.53
CA TYR A 102 12.75 -22.68 7.60
C TYR A 102 13.88 -23.69 7.84
N GLN A 103 14.16 -24.04 9.09
CA GLN A 103 15.28 -24.93 9.44
C GLN A 103 14.90 -26.42 9.41
N SER A 104 13.64 -26.74 9.69
CA SER A 104 13.18 -28.14 9.83
C SER A 104 12.78 -28.80 8.50
N ASP A 105 12.53 -28.03 7.44
CA ASP A 105 12.05 -28.53 6.16
C ASP A 105 12.92 -28.02 5.00
N GLU A 106 13.67 -28.93 4.38
CA GLU A 106 14.59 -28.60 3.28
C GLU A 106 13.87 -28.04 2.04
N GLN A 107 12.63 -28.45 1.76
CA GLN A 107 11.87 -27.89 0.66
C GLN A 107 11.43 -26.46 0.96
N ILE A 108 10.94 -26.22 2.16
CA ILE A 108 10.59 -24.87 2.63
C ILE A 108 11.82 -23.97 2.65
N LYS A 109 12.95 -24.48 3.11
CA LYS A 109 14.22 -23.74 3.10
C LYS A 109 14.59 -23.27 1.69
N ARG A 110 14.52 -24.13 0.69
CA ARG A 110 14.78 -23.76 -0.70
C ARG A 110 13.81 -22.71 -1.23
N VAL A 111 12.53 -22.83 -0.87
CA VAL A 111 11.51 -21.84 -1.26
C VAL A 111 11.81 -20.50 -0.63
N VAL A 112 12.15 -20.46 0.66
CA VAL A 112 12.47 -19.22 1.40
C VAL A 112 13.77 -18.59 0.87
N ASP A 113 14.81 -19.39 0.62
CA ASP A 113 16.08 -18.90 0.07
C ASP A 113 15.90 -18.27 -1.32
N MET A 114 15.08 -18.89 -2.16
CA MET A 114 14.74 -18.30 -3.45
C MET A 114 13.86 -17.05 -3.28
N GLY A 115 12.89 -17.11 -2.36
CA GLY A 115 12.05 -15.98 -1.99
C GLY A 115 12.86 -14.75 -1.55
N LEU A 116 13.88 -14.94 -0.71
CA LEU A 116 14.82 -13.89 -0.28
C LEU A 116 15.52 -13.18 -1.44
N ARG A 117 15.78 -13.89 -2.53
CA ARG A 117 16.44 -13.34 -3.71
C ARG A 117 15.49 -12.57 -4.62
N LEU A 118 14.21 -12.92 -4.59
CA LEU A 118 13.17 -12.36 -5.47
C LEU A 118 12.30 -11.32 -4.77
N GLU A 119 12.28 -11.31 -3.43
CA GLU A 119 11.49 -10.35 -2.65
C GLU A 119 11.83 -8.90 -3.03
N GLY A 120 10.81 -8.10 -3.26
CA GLY A 120 10.95 -6.69 -3.65
C GLY A 120 11.25 -6.46 -5.13
N MET A 121 11.51 -7.51 -5.93
CA MET A 121 11.69 -7.34 -7.38
C MET A 121 10.39 -6.89 -8.06
N PRO A 122 10.44 -6.08 -9.12
CA PRO A 122 9.27 -5.71 -9.89
C PRO A 122 8.56 -6.95 -10.45
N ARG A 123 7.22 -6.99 -10.33
CA ARG A 123 6.38 -8.09 -10.82
C ARG A 123 5.51 -7.68 -11.99
N ASN A 124 4.82 -6.56 -11.84
CA ASN A 124 3.88 -6.05 -12.84
C ASN A 124 3.83 -4.53 -12.82
N THR A 125 3.36 -3.98 -13.90
CA THR A 125 3.05 -2.55 -14.02
C THR A 125 1.54 -2.35 -13.95
N SER A 126 1.12 -1.29 -13.29
CA SER A 126 -0.26 -0.82 -13.27
C SER A 126 -0.31 0.70 -13.36
N MET A 127 -1.49 1.27 -13.39
CA MET A 127 -1.68 2.72 -13.37
C MET A 127 -1.94 3.20 -11.95
N HIS A 128 -1.38 4.35 -11.59
CA HIS A 128 -1.72 5.02 -10.34
C HIS A 128 -3.20 5.41 -10.35
N ALA A 129 -3.92 5.09 -9.27
CA ALA A 129 -5.38 5.25 -9.22
C ALA A 129 -5.85 6.69 -9.43
N ALA A 130 -5.05 7.68 -9.04
CA ALA A 130 -5.42 9.10 -9.03
C ALA A 130 -4.35 10.03 -9.63
N GLY A 131 -3.09 9.58 -9.69
CA GLY A 131 -1.94 10.40 -10.06
C GLY A 131 -1.85 10.68 -11.55
N VAL A 132 -1.85 11.95 -11.90
CA VAL A 132 -1.71 12.45 -13.26
C VAL A 132 -0.62 13.50 -13.32
N VAL A 133 0.23 13.43 -14.31
CA VAL A 133 1.23 14.46 -14.62
C VAL A 133 0.66 15.41 -15.65
N ILE A 134 0.83 16.71 -15.41
CA ILE A 134 0.42 17.77 -16.33
C ILE A 134 1.65 18.64 -16.62
N CYS A 135 1.98 18.80 -17.90
CA CYS A 135 3.12 19.58 -18.34
C CYS A 135 2.70 20.74 -19.26
N ARG A 136 3.55 21.78 -19.30
CA ARG A 136 3.38 22.87 -20.27
C ARG A 136 3.76 22.47 -21.69
N LYS A 137 4.69 21.53 -21.81
CA LYS A 137 5.17 20.94 -23.08
C LYS A 137 4.76 19.47 -23.15
N LYS A 138 5.02 18.81 -24.28
CA LYS A 138 4.78 17.38 -24.41
C LYS A 138 5.51 16.61 -23.33
N ILE A 139 4.82 15.69 -22.66
CA ILE A 139 5.42 14.85 -21.60
C ILE A 139 6.55 14.02 -22.18
N ALA A 140 6.41 13.52 -23.41
CA ALA A 140 7.41 12.70 -24.09
C ALA A 140 8.78 13.39 -24.26
N ASP A 141 8.85 14.71 -24.17
CA ASP A 141 10.11 15.46 -24.22
C ASP A 141 10.93 15.31 -22.93
N ASN A 142 10.29 14.91 -21.83
CA ASN A 142 10.91 14.84 -20.49
C ASN A 142 10.87 13.44 -19.88
N VAL A 143 9.85 12.64 -20.20
CA VAL A 143 9.61 11.32 -19.60
C VAL A 143 9.26 10.33 -20.69
N PRO A 144 9.89 9.15 -20.73
CA PRO A 144 9.48 8.08 -21.61
C PRO A 144 8.06 7.64 -21.27
N LEU A 145 7.27 7.39 -22.30
CA LEU A 145 5.88 6.98 -22.17
C LEU A 145 5.70 5.51 -22.54
N SER A 146 4.71 4.88 -21.95
CA SER A 146 4.28 3.52 -22.24
C SER A 146 2.79 3.50 -22.49
N ARG A 147 2.31 2.50 -23.23
CA ARG A 147 0.90 2.25 -23.40
C ARG A 147 0.45 1.11 -22.49
N ASN A 148 -0.58 1.36 -21.69
CA ASN A 148 -1.23 0.35 -20.85
C ASN A 148 -2.71 0.25 -21.27
N GLY A 149 -3.01 -0.72 -22.13
CA GLY A 149 -4.31 -0.77 -22.82
C GLY A 149 -4.49 0.43 -23.77
N GLU A 150 -5.54 1.21 -23.56
CA GLU A 150 -5.82 2.43 -24.32
C GLU A 150 -5.19 3.68 -23.68
N ASP A 151 -4.73 3.59 -22.44
CA ASP A 151 -4.17 4.70 -21.69
C ASP A 151 -2.66 4.86 -21.91
N VAL A 152 -2.21 6.11 -21.84
CA VAL A 152 -0.80 6.48 -21.88
C VAL A 152 -0.35 6.73 -20.45
N THR A 153 0.73 6.02 -20.05
CA THR A 153 1.35 6.16 -18.73
C THR A 153 2.81 6.60 -18.85
N THR A 154 3.33 7.25 -17.83
CA THR A 154 4.78 7.46 -17.69
C THR A 154 5.48 6.11 -17.50
N GLN A 155 6.75 5.98 -17.90
CA GLN A 155 7.60 4.85 -17.52
C GLN A 155 8.32 5.09 -16.19
N PHE A 156 8.31 6.32 -15.70
CA PHE A 156 8.82 6.70 -14.40
C PHE A 156 7.72 6.63 -13.34
N ASP A 157 8.05 6.14 -12.16
CA ASP A 157 7.16 6.13 -11.02
C ASP A 157 6.95 7.55 -10.43
N MET A 158 6.13 7.64 -9.42
CA MET A 158 5.80 8.90 -8.75
C MET A 158 7.05 9.64 -8.24
N LYS A 159 7.99 8.93 -7.63
CA LYS A 159 9.19 9.55 -7.04
C LYS A 159 10.16 10.05 -8.11
N GLU A 160 10.30 9.30 -9.18
CA GLU A 160 11.13 9.67 -10.32
C GLU A 160 10.55 10.89 -11.04
N VAL A 161 9.23 10.92 -11.26
CA VAL A 161 8.51 12.05 -11.85
C VAL A 161 8.67 13.32 -11.01
N GLU A 162 8.53 13.23 -9.70
CA GLU A 162 8.75 14.35 -8.77
C GLU A 162 10.22 14.80 -8.75
N SER A 163 11.17 13.86 -8.80
CA SER A 163 12.60 14.16 -8.76
C SER A 163 13.09 15.00 -9.95
N ILE A 164 12.46 14.85 -11.12
CA ILE A 164 12.75 15.66 -12.31
C ILE A 164 11.93 16.97 -12.37
N GLY A 165 11.22 17.31 -11.28
CA GLY A 165 10.49 18.58 -11.13
C GLY A 165 9.14 18.63 -11.82
N MET A 166 8.53 17.49 -12.16
CA MET A 166 7.19 17.46 -12.75
C MET A 166 6.12 17.54 -11.68
N LEU A 167 5.04 18.27 -11.97
CA LEU A 167 3.90 18.40 -11.06
C LEU A 167 2.98 17.17 -11.18
N LYS A 168 2.83 16.45 -10.09
CA LYS A 168 1.81 15.43 -9.93
C LYS A 168 0.53 16.04 -9.36
N MET A 169 -0.59 15.72 -9.97
CA MET A 169 -1.92 16.08 -9.48
C MET A 169 -2.71 14.80 -9.20
N ASP A 170 -3.30 14.72 -8.01
CA ASP A 170 -4.14 13.58 -7.64
C ASP A 170 -5.63 13.92 -7.83
N PHE A 171 -6.28 13.19 -8.74
CA PHE A 171 -7.71 13.30 -9.01
C PHE A 171 -8.43 12.11 -8.41
N LEU A 172 -8.69 12.20 -7.11
CA LEU A 172 -9.43 11.19 -6.37
C LEU A 172 -10.79 11.75 -5.96
N ALA A 173 -11.85 11.05 -6.30
CA ALA A 173 -13.22 11.40 -5.92
C ALA A 173 -13.84 10.30 -5.07
N LEU A 174 -14.73 10.70 -4.16
CA LEU A 174 -15.55 9.80 -3.37
C LEU A 174 -16.96 9.72 -3.97
N THR A 175 -17.36 8.57 -4.45
CA THR A 175 -18.73 8.32 -4.95
C THR A 175 -19.78 8.57 -3.86
N THR A 176 -19.47 8.24 -2.60
CA THR A 176 -20.33 8.49 -1.45
C THR A 176 -20.77 9.95 -1.32
N LEU A 177 -19.88 10.93 -1.63
CA LEU A 177 -20.28 12.34 -1.63
C LEU A 177 -21.31 12.67 -2.72
N THR A 178 -21.25 11.99 -3.85
CA THR A 178 -22.26 12.10 -4.92
C THR A 178 -23.60 11.54 -4.46
N ASP A 179 -23.58 10.42 -3.73
CA ASP A 179 -24.81 9.80 -3.22
C ASP A 179 -25.45 10.67 -2.14
N ILE A 180 -24.65 11.24 -1.23
CA ILE A 180 -25.12 12.23 -0.25
C ILE A 180 -25.76 13.43 -0.97
N LYS A 181 -25.09 13.99 -1.98
CA LYS A 181 -25.62 15.12 -2.75
C LYS A 181 -26.97 14.79 -3.37
N LYS A 182 -27.09 13.64 -4.04
CA LYS A 182 -28.36 13.19 -4.63
C LYS A 182 -29.46 13.00 -3.58
N THR A 183 -29.11 12.43 -2.42
CA THR A 183 -30.05 12.26 -1.31
C THR A 183 -30.60 13.62 -0.82
N LEU A 184 -29.71 14.60 -0.66
CA LEU A 184 -30.12 15.96 -0.29
C LEU A 184 -31.03 16.61 -1.34
N ASP A 185 -30.72 16.39 -2.64
CA ASP A 185 -31.56 16.90 -3.73
C ASP A 185 -32.94 16.24 -3.74
N TYR A 186 -33.05 14.93 -3.51
CA TYR A 186 -34.34 14.23 -3.37
C TYR A 186 -35.17 14.72 -2.14
N ILE A 187 -34.51 14.92 -1.00
CA ILE A 187 -35.19 15.46 0.18
C ILE A 187 -35.77 16.86 -0.13
N LEU A 188 -35.00 17.70 -0.81
CA LEU A 188 -35.45 19.03 -1.19
C LEU A 188 -36.64 18.98 -2.16
N GLU A 189 -36.58 18.09 -3.18
CA GLU A 189 -37.64 17.90 -4.15
C GLU A 189 -38.93 17.37 -3.52
N ASP A 190 -38.84 16.37 -2.63
CA ASP A 190 -39.99 15.70 -2.05
C ASP A 190 -40.64 16.49 -0.89
N THR A 191 -39.84 17.17 -0.07
CA THR A 191 -40.31 17.80 1.18
C THR A 191 -40.19 19.30 1.18
N GLY A 192 -39.49 19.91 0.21
CA GLY A 192 -39.18 21.34 0.22
C GLY A 192 -38.17 21.75 1.30
N THR A 193 -37.59 20.78 2.03
CA THR A 193 -36.66 21.03 3.14
C THR A 193 -35.24 21.09 2.63
N ASN A 194 -34.56 22.21 2.88
CA ASN A 194 -33.13 22.32 2.59
C ASN A 194 -32.31 21.83 3.80
N VAL A 195 -31.75 20.63 3.68
CA VAL A 195 -30.87 20.05 4.71
C VAL A 195 -29.44 20.56 4.49
N VAL A 196 -28.89 21.24 5.50
CA VAL A 196 -27.51 21.72 5.48
C VAL A 196 -26.58 20.65 6.00
N PHE A 197 -25.72 20.14 5.12
CA PHE A 197 -24.70 19.14 5.47
C PHE A 197 -23.43 19.81 5.99
N GLY A 198 -22.80 19.21 7.02
CA GLY A 198 -21.52 19.70 7.58
C GLY A 198 -21.66 20.54 8.85
N GLN A 199 -22.83 20.64 9.44
CA GLN A 199 -22.99 21.16 10.81
C GLN A 199 -22.57 20.08 11.83
N GLU A 200 -22.20 20.53 13.04
CA GLU A 200 -21.89 19.60 14.14
C GLU A 200 -23.07 18.67 14.41
N CYS A 201 -22.83 17.37 14.26
CA CYS A 201 -23.82 16.34 14.54
C CYS A 201 -23.53 15.76 15.93
N ASN A 202 -24.41 16.06 16.90
CA ASN A 202 -24.34 15.54 18.27
C ASN A 202 -25.49 14.58 18.56
N ASP A 203 -25.80 13.70 17.62
CA ASP A 203 -26.87 12.71 17.77
C ASP A 203 -26.37 11.50 18.56
N GLN A 204 -26.95 11.32 19.78
CA GLN A 204 -26.60 10.23 20.68
C GLN A 204 -26.95 8.85 20.09
N GLY A 205 -28.06 8.77 19.33
CA GLY A 205 -28.43 7.52 18.64
C GLY A 205 -27.44 7.10 17.59
N ALA A 206 -26.90 8.05 16.80
CA ALA A 206 -25.84 7.78 15.84
C ALA A 206 -24.55 7.29 16.54
N TYR A 207 -24.15 7.90 17.65
CA TYR A 207 -22.99 7.44 18.43
C TYR A 207 -23.22 6.05 19.03
N GLN A 208 -24.42 5.74 19.47
CA GLN A 208 -24.77 4.42 19.99
C GLN A 208 -24.65 3.36 18.89
N LEU A 209 -25.22 3.58 17.70
CA LEU A 209 -25.08 2.68 16.54
C LEU A 209 -23.61 2.41 16.19
N ILE A 210 -22.78 3.46 16.21
CA ILE A 210 -21.34 3.34 15.95
C ILE A 210 -20.68 2.48 17.04
N SER A 211 -20.95 2.73 18.31
CA SER A 211 -20.34 2.01 19.43
C SER A 211 -20.77 0.54 19.54
N GLU A 212 -21.94 0.20 19.01
CA GLU A 212 -22.44 -1.18 18.93
C GLU A 212 -21.92 -1.92 17.68
N GLY A 213 -21.22 -1.21 16.76
CA GLY A 213 -20.76 -1.76 15.51
C GLY A 213 -21.89 -2.07 14.51
N ASP A 214 -23.10 -1.54 14.72
CA ASP A 214 -24.24 -1.67 13.80
C ASP A 214 -24.13 -0.61 12.69
N THR A 215 -23.07 -0.74 11.88
CA THR A 215 -22.64 0.25 10.89
C THR A 215 -22.71 -0.29 9.46
N ASP A 216 -23.70 -1.12 9.16
CA ASP A 216 -23.95 -1.58 7.80
C ASP A 216 -24.28 -0.39 6.88
N ALA A 217 -23.66 -0.38 5.70
CA ALA A 217 -23.73 0.69 4.72
C ALA A 217 -23.19 2.07 5.18
N VAL A 218 -22.54 2.17 6.34
CA VAL A 218 -21.83 3.39 6.75
C VAL A 218 -20.41 3.38 6.17
N PHE A 219 -20.12 4.29 5.28
CA PHE A 219 -18.85 4.37 4.55
C PHE A 219 -17.65 4.28 5.50
N GLN A 220 -16.72 3.36 5.18
CA GLN A 220 -15.52 2.99 5.93
C GLN A 220 -15.76 2.29 7.29
N LEU A 221 -16.94 2.34 7.87
CA LEU A 221 -17.24 1.69 9.15
C LEU A 221 -17.90 0.30 9.00
N GLU A 222 -18.33 -0.06 7.79
CA GLU A 222 -18.99 -1.32 7.45
C GLU A 222 -18.06 -2.54 7.45
N GLN A 223 -16.73 -2.31 7.40
CA GLN A 223 -15.77 -3.41 7.33
C GLN A 223 -15.69 -4.17 8.66
N GLY A 224 -15.66 -5.50 8.60
CA GLY A 224 -15.66 -6.36 9.78
C GLY A 224 -14.50 -6.10 10.76
N GLY A 225 -13.37 -5.54 10.31
CA GLY A 225 -12.28 -5.07 11.16
C GLY A 225 -12.66 -3.84 11.97
N MET A 226 -13.31 -2.88 11.33
CA MET A 226 -13.78 -1.65 11.98
C MET A 226 -14.92 -1.93 12.96
N LYS A 227 -15.91 -2.75 12.57
CA LYS A 227 -16.99 -3.16 13.45
C LYS A 227 -16.52 -3.84 14.74
N ARG A 228 -15.43 -4.61 14.68
CA ARG A 228 -14.84 -5.23 15.88
C ARG A 228 -14.01 -4.28 16.72
N PHE A 229 -13.56 -3.18 16.13
CA PHE A 229 -12.77 -2.16 16.84
C PHE A 229 -13.65 -1.18 17.60
N MET A 230 -14.84 -0.85 17.07
CA MET A 230 -15.84 0.03 17.70
C MET A 230 -16.54 -0.67 18.85
#